data_9f574e98f87b9bef9072dcd31d69c563
#
_entry.id   9f574e98f87b9bef9072dcd31d69c563
#
_cell.length_a   1.000
_cell.length_b   1.000
_cell.length_c   1.000
_cell.angle_alpha   90.00
_cell.angle_beta   90.00
_cell.angle_gamma   90.00
#
_symmetry.space_group_name_H-M   'P 1'
#
loop_
_entity.id
_entity.type
_entity.pdbx_description
1 polymer ?
#
loop_
_entity_poly.entity_id
_entity_poly.type
_entity_poly.pdbx_seq_one_letter_code
_entity_poly.pdbx_strand_id
1 'polypeptide(L)'
;RLPYWLGRHAQLKWEIADRIQRAEGARGLTLDLSTDPGDVFLGDDWYRFLLRSRVMPGCEGGASLHDPDGSIRARVDEYVAAHPAADFDEVEAACFPGLDGNLELFAISPRHFECAMTRTTQLLVEGDYNGIMRADEHYIPVAKDWSNLDEALARAADPDHCRELAERAHEDLVASGRYTYRVSVRSLLDHVERVAPPSAGRATRRERALLRALRLLERLDPRLRRPRRSYEVLRSELVSEGRLDTYALAAWLHGRVQRLRGRGPE
;
A
#
# COMPACT_ATOMS: atom_id res chain seq x y z
N ARG A 1 5.95 13.55 10.41
CA ARG A 1 7.13 12.84 9.89
C ARG A 1 6.95 11.33 10.07
N LEU A 2 7.53 10.54 9.16
CA LEU A 2 7.60 9.09 9.35
C LEU A 2 8.74 8.74 10.31
N PRO A 3 8.67 7.58 11.00
CA PRO A 3 9.74 7.17 11.90
C PRO A 3 11.09 7.09 11.19
N TYR A 4 12.12 7.65 11.77
CA TYR A 4 13.46 7.69 11.16
C TYR A 4 14.11 6.31 11.00
N TRP A 5 13.71 5.33 11.82
CA TRP A 5 14.16 3.94 11.68
C TRP A 5 13.64 3.21 10.43
N LEU A 6 12.83 3.86 9.59
CA LEU A 6 12.49 3.37 8.25
C LEU A 6 13.51 3.81 7.18
N GLY A 7 14.47 4.66 7.56
CA GLY A 7 15.49 5.21 6.67
C GLY A 7 15.05 6.46 5.90
N ARG A 8 15.98 7.03 5.15
CA ARG A 8 15.82 8.28 4.38
C ARG A 8 14.74 8.18 3.32
N HIS A 9 14.66 7.03 2.62
CA HIS A 9 13.64 6.84 1.59
C HIS A 9 12.21 7.08 2.12
N ALA A 10 11.93 6.64 3.34
CA ALA A 10 10.63 6.84 3.94
C ALA A 10 10.30 8.32 4.20
N GLN A 11 11.33 9.17 4.39
CA GLN A 11 11.13 10.60 4.66
C GLN A 11 10.63 11.35 3.42
N LEU A 12 10.89 10.87 2.20
CA LEU A 12 10.42 11.49 0.96
C LEU A 12 8.89 11.71 0.93
N LYS A 13 8.13 10.89 1.67
CA LYS A 13 6.66 11.00 1.71
C LYS A 13 6.15 12.29 2.34
N TRP A 14 6.86 12.83 3.31
CA TRP A 14 6.47 14.12 3.90
C TRP A 14 7.31 15.26 3.30
N GLU A 15 8.56 14.99 2.95
CA GLU A 15 9.45 16.00 2.37
C GLU A 15 8.90 16.58 1.09
N ILE A 16 8.32 15.78 0.20
CA ILE A 16 7.74 16.28 -1.04
C ILE A 16 6.65 17.33 -0.78
N ALA A 17 5.79 17.12 0.22
CA ALA A 17 4.75 18.09 0.56
C ALA A 17 5.36 19.39 1.12
N ASP A 18 6.32 19.27 2.03
CA ASP A 18 7.02 20.40 2.63
C ASP A 18 7.81 21.23 1.58
N ARG A 19 8.48 20.53 0.65
CA ARG A 19 9.21 21.15 -0.46
C ARG A 19 8.29 21.89 -1.40
N ILE A 20 7.15 21.30 -1.80
CA ILE A 20 6.17 21.96 -2.67
C ILE A 20 5.61 23.21 -2.01
N GLN A 21 5.25 23.16 -0.72
CA GLN A 21 4.72 24.33 -0.01
C GLN A 21 5.70 25.52 0.03
N ARG A 22 6.99 25.25 -0.04
CA ARG A 22 8.06 26.29 0.00
C ARG A 22 8.58 26.69 -1.38
N ALA A 23 8.26 25.93 -2.42
CA ALA A 23 8.77 26.15 -3.77
C ALA A 23 8.21 27.46 -4.36
N GLU A 24 9.04 28.17 -5.13
CA GLU A 24 8.60 29.36 -5.87
C GLU A 24 7.62 28.98 -6.97
N GLY A 25 7.83 27.85 -7.65
CA GLY A 25 6.95 27.31 -8.69
C GLY A 25 5.54 26.96 -8.19
N ALA A 26 5.34 26.87 -6.87
CA ALA A 26 4.02 26.67 -6.29
C ALA A 26 3.17 27.94 -6.18
N ARG A 27 3.77 29.11 -6.40
CA ARG A 27 3.04 30.39 -6.33
C ARG A 27 1.94 30.44 -7.39
N GLY A 28 0.70 30.65 -6.94
CA GLY A 28 -0.47 30.65 -7.82
C GLY A 28 -1.15 29.30 -8.03
N LEU A 29 -0.59 28.22 -7.50
CA LEU A 29 -1.28 26.94 -7.41
C LEU A 29 -2.17 26.88 -6.17
N THR A 30 -3.33 26.23 -6.30
CA THR A 30 -4.14 25.87 -5.14
C THR A 30 -3.61 24.57 -4.54
N LEU A 31 -3.07 24.64 -3.34
CA LEU A 31 -2.50 23.50 -2.64
C LEU A 31 -3.44 23.01 -1.54
N ASP A 32 -3.71 21.71 -1.52
CA ASP A 32 -4.39 21.00 -0.44
C ASP A 32 -3.43 19.89 0.04
N LEU A 33 -2.41 20.27 0.78
CA LEU A 33 -1.33 19.42 1.25
C LEU A 33 -1.25 19.47 2.77
N SER A 34 -1.31 18.31 3.42
CA SER A 34 -1.09 18.17 4.86
C SER A 34 -0.21 16.98 5.17
N THR A 35 0.57 17.11 6.24
CA THR A 35 1.32 16.04 6.87
C THR A 35 0.80 15.73 8.28
N ASP A 36 -0.31 16.36 8.68
CA ASP A 36 -0.96 16.10 9.96
C ASP A 36 -1.73 14.76 9.91
N PRO A 37 -1.52 13.86 10.87
CA PRO A 37 -2.28 12.62 10.96
C PRO A 37 -3.80 12.82 11.10
N GLY A 38 -4.25 13.97 11.60
CA GLY A 38 -5.68 14.31 11.71
C GLY A 38 -6.36 14.58 10.36
N ASP A 39 -5.59 14.92 9.33
CA ASP A 39 -6.11 15.25 7.99
C ASP A 39 -6.15 14.03 7.04
N VAL A 40 -6.03 12.83 7.56
CA VAL A 40 -6.02 11.60 6.76
C VAL A 40 -7.41 11.28 6.24
N PHE A 41 -7.57 11.25 4.93
CA PHE A 41 -8.79 10.74 4.29
C PHE A 41 -8.87 9.22 4.33
N LEU A 42 -10.04 8.68 4.69
CA LEU A 42 -10.31 7.25 4.76
C LEU A 42 -11.52 6.86 3.89
N GLY A 43 -11.45 5.68 3.30
CA GLY A 43 -12.56 5.11 2.51
C GLY A 43 -12.91 5.98 1.31
N ASP A 44 -14.20 6.29 1.16
CA ASP A 44 -14.72 7.04 0.00
C ASP A 44 -14.22 8.49 -0.06
N ASP A 45 -13.88 9.10 1.09
CA ASP A 45 -13.41 10.49 1.12
C ASP A 45 -12.03 10.64 0.47
N TRP A 46 -11.19 9.60 0.53
CA TRP A 46 -9.95 9.54 -0.21
C TRP A 46 -10.18 9.62 -1.73
N TYR A 47 -11.10 8.82 -2.26
CA TYR A 47 -11.40 8.86 -3.70
C TYR A 47 -12.07 10.17 -4.13
N ARG A 48 -12.93 10.75 -3.28
CA ARG A 48 -13.49 12.10 -3.54
C ARG A 48 -12.41 13.16 -3.59
N PHE A 49 -11.40 13.05 -2.71
CA PHE A 49 -10.24 13.94 -2.73
C PHE A 49 -9.45 13.80 -4.03
N LEU A 50 -9.12 12.58 -4.46
CA LEU A 50 -8.42 12.35 -5.72
C LEU A 50 -9.20 12.89 -6.93
N LEU A 51 -10.50 12.62 -7.01
CA LEU A 51 -11.35 13.06 -8.14
C LEU A 51 -11.44 14.59 -8.28
N ARG A 52 -11.21 15.37 -7.23
CA ARG A 52 -11.17 16.84 -7.27
C ARG A 52 -9.75 17.41 -7.39
N SER A 53 -8.74 16.56 -7.28
CA SER A 53 -7.34 16.94 -7.36
C SER A 53 -6.81 16.74 -8.77
N ARG A 54 -6.14 17.74 -9.34
CA ARG A 54 -5.47 17.59 -10.64
C ARG A 54 -4.21 16.77 -10.52
N VAL A 55 -3.43 17.03 -9.49
CA VAL A 55 -2.11 16.43 -9.28
C VAL A 55 -1.98 15.91 -7.85
N MET A 56 -1.41 14.73 -7.69
CA MET A 56 -1.10 14.10 -6.42
C MET A 56 0.40 13.89 -6.29
N PRO A 57 1.07 14.56 -5.34
CA PRO A 57 2.50 14.34 -5.09
C PRO A 57 2.75 13.05 -4.34
N GLY A 58 3.92 12.43 -4.57
CA GLY A 58 4.28 11.20 -3.88
C GLY A 58 5.66 10.66 -4.21
N CYS A 59 5.90 9.46 -3.72
CA CYS A 59 7.09 8.66 -4.00
C CYS A 59 6.76 7.18 -3.85
N GLU A 60 7.71 6.30 -4.18
CA GLU A 60 7.60 4.88 -3.87
C GLU A 60 7.31 4.62 -2.40
N GLY A 61 6.61 3.54 -2.13
CA GLY A 61 6.51 2.99 -0.78
C GLY A 61 7.80 2.25 -0.41
N GLY A 62 8.08 2.15 0.91
CA GLY A 62 9.19 1.30 1.32
C GLY A 62 10.06 1.88 2.42
N ALA A 63 11.21 1.25 2.60
CA ALA A 63 12.22 1.58 3.61
C ALA A 63 13.61 1.37 3.02
N SER A 64 14.58 2.19 3.46
CA SER A 64 16.00 2.07 3.10
C SER A 64 16.86 1.55 4.25
N LEU A 65 16.27 1.27 5.40
CA LEU A 65 16.96 0.75 6.58
C LEU A 65 16.32 -0.56 7.04
N HIS A 66 17.16 -1.60 7.17
CA HIS A 66 16.77 -2.89 7.74
C HIS A 66 17.20 -2.99 9.21
N ASP A 67 16.21 -3.21 10.07
CA ASP A 67 16.39 -3.40 11.51
C ASP A 67 15.89 -4.81 11.90
N PRO A 68 16.78 -5.83 11.85
CA PRO A 68 16.37 -7.23 11.97
C PRO A 68 15.89 -7.62 13.36
N ASP A 69 16.31 -6.92 14.40
CA ASP A 69 16.02 -7.24 15.80
C ASP A 69 15.30 -6.12 16.57
N GLY A 70 15.00 -5.00 15.93
CA GLY A 70 14.35 -3.84 16.54
C GLY A 70 15.27 -2.95 17.39
N SER A 71 16.56 -3.20 17.39
CA SER A 71 17.53 -2.44 18.20
C SER A 71 17.73 -1.03 17.69
N ILE A 72 17.71 -0.82 16.39
CA ILE A 72 17.79 0.51 15.76
C ILE A 72 16.55 1.31 16.13
N ARG A 73 15.38 0.72 15.99
CA ARG A 73 14.12 1.36 16.37
C ARG A 73 14.13 1.82 17.82
N ALA A 74 14.55 0.95 18.74
CA ALA A 74 14.61 1.30 20.17
C ALA A 74 15.51 2.51 20.43
N ARG A 75 16.73 2.56 19.82
CA ARG A 75 17.64 3.70 19.94
C ARG A 75 17.05 4.98 19.34
N VAL A 76 16.43 4.88 18.17
CA VAL A 76 15.80 6.04 17.51
C VAL A 76 14.65 6.60 18.34
N ASP A 77 13.76 5.73 18.84
CA ASP A 77 12.62 6.14 19.65
C ASP A 77 13.09 6.84 20.95
N GLU A 78 14.14 6.33 21.62
CA GLU A 78 14.74 6.94 22.79
C GLU A 78 15.41 8.29 22.47
N TYR A 79 16.20 8.33 21.38
CA TYR A 79 16.90 9.55 20.97
C TYR A 79 15.95 10.67 20.61
N VAL A 80 14.93 10.38 19.80
CA VAL A 80 13.92 11.37 19.36
C VAL A 80 13.08 11.86 20.55
N ALA A 81 12.78 10.99 21.53
CA ALA A 81 12.10 11.40 22.75
C ALA A 81 12.92 12.43 23.56
N ALA A 82 14.26 12.27 23.59
CA ALA A 82 15.17 13.21 24.24
C ALA A 82 15.49 14.47 23.40
N HIS A 83 15.39 14.34 22.05
CA HIS A 83 15.73 15.39 21.09
C HIS A 83 14.60 15.59 20.07
N PRO A 84 13.45 16.16 20.45
CA PRO A 84 12.25 16.24 19.56
C PRO A 84 12.46 17.09 18.30
N ALA A 85 13.45 17.97 18.29
CA ALA A 85 13.79 18.82 17.16
C ALA A 85 14.82 18.21 16.21
N ALA A 86 15.41 17.05 16.56
CA ALA A 86 16.43 16.39 15.74
C ALA A 86 15.94 16.12 14.34
N ASP A 87 16.79 16.35 13.36
CA ASP A 87 16.52 15.97 11.97
C ASP A 87 17.00 14.54 11.67
N PHE A 88 16.85 14.12 10.41
CA PHE A 88 17.23 12.77 10.01
C PHE A 88 18.74 12.55 10.14
N ASP A 89 19.56 13.51 9.72
CA ASP A 89 21.02 13.38 9.69
C ASP A 89 21.59 13.28 11.11
N GLU A 90 21.04 14.05 12.06
CA GLU A 90 21.40 13.96 13.47
C GLU A 90 21.04 12.59 14.06
N VAL A 91 19.83 12.09 13.76
CA VAL A 91 19.37 10.78 14.24
C VAL A 91 20.16 9.65 13.60
N GLU A 92 20.45 9.72 12.30
CA GLU A 92 21.28 8.72 11.62
C GLU A 92 22.67 8.65 12.25
N ALA A 93 23.33 9.80 12.44
CA ALA A 93 24.67 9.87 13.02
C ALA A 93 24.72 9.30 14.46
N ALA A 94 23.65 9.53 15.25
CA ALA A 94 23.59 9.09 16.63
C ALA A 94 23.15 7.64 16.81
N CYS A 95 22.20 7.16 15.98
CA CYS A 95 21.52 5.89 16.25
C CYS A 95 21.91 4.75 15.30
N PHE A 96 22.24 5.05 14.02
CA PHE A 96 22.57 4.04 13.02
C PHE A 96 23.54 4.54 11.93
N PRO A 97 24.71 5.08 12.30
CA PRO A 97 25.63 5.74 11.38
C PRO A 97 26.03 4.81 10.23
N GLY A 98 25.81 5.29 8.99
CA GLY A 98 26.20 4.58 7.76
C GLY A 98 25.40 3.29 7.48
N LEU A 99 24.27 3.08 8.16
CA LEU A 99 23.42 1.92 7.91
C LEU A 99 22.24 2.23 6.99
N ASP A 100 21.91 3.51 6.77
CA ASP A 100 20.89 3.85 5.79
C ASP A 100 21.32 3.38 4.38
N GLY A 101 20.38 2.86 3.61
CA GLY A 101 20.68 2.23 2.33
C GLY A 101 21.12 0.75 2.41
N ASN A 102 21.16 0.14 3.60
CA ASN A 102 21.41 -1.30 3.74
C ASN A 102 20.24 -2.18 3.27
N LEU A 103 19.11 -1.57 2.95
CA LEU A 103 17.91 -2.19 2.40
C LEU A 103 17.38 -1.33 1.24
N GLU A 104 17.12 -1.95 0.10
CA GLU A 104 16.39 -1.36 -1.02
C GLU A 104 15.04 -2.06 -1.16
N LEU A 105 14.14 -1.80 -0.22
CA LEU A 105 12.77 -2.30 -0.28
C LEU A 105 11.85 -1.17 -0.77
N PHE A 106 11.88 -0.92 -2.07
CA PHE A 106 11.05 0.11 -2.69
C PHE A 106 10.00 -0.54 -3.59
N ALA A 107 8.79 0.00 -3.57
CA ALA A 107 7.71 -0.56 -4.35
C ALA A 107 6.66 0.49 -4.74
N ILE A 108 6.06 0.25 -5.89
CA ILE A 108 4.81 0.90 -6.26
C ILE A 108 3.76 0.63 -5.18
N SER A 109 3.01 1.64 -4.77
CA SER A 109 1.98 1.53 -3.74
C SER A 109 0.58 1.52 -4.35
N PRO A 110 -0.45 1.07 -3.62
CA PRO A 110 -1.84 1.16 -4.08
C PRO A 110 -2.26 2.56 -4.52
N ARG A 111 -1.72 3.60 -3.89
CA ARG A 111 -2.00 5.02 -4.23
C ARG A 111 -1.74 5.33 -5.69
N HIS A 112 -0.69 4.77 -6.29
CA HIS A 112 -0.37 5.03 -7.70
C HIS A 112 -1.44 4.47 -8.64
N PHE A 113 -1.99 3.30 -8.32
CA PHE A 113 -3.11 2.72 -9.04
C PHE A 113 -4.42 3.49 -8.80
N GLU A 114 -4.63 3.96 -7.58
CA GLU A 114 -5.81 4.77 -7.22
C GLU A 114 -5.81 6.11 -7.97
N CYS A 115 -4.66 6.78 -8.09
CA CYS A 115 -4.50 7.95 -8.93
C CYS A 115 -4.77 7.64 -10.42
N ALA A 116 -4.23 6.54 -10.94
CA ALA A 116 -4.50 6.12 -12.32
C ALA A 116 -5.99 5.79 -12.54
N MET A 117 -6.67 5.18 -11.57
CA MET A 117 -8.11 4.90 -11.64
C MET A 117 -8.96 6.17 -11.68
N THR A 118 -8.57 7.19 -10.92
CA THR A 118 -9.28 8.48 -10.84
C THR A 118 -8.84 9.50 -11.90
N ARG A 119 -7.87 9.13 -12.75
CA ARG A 119 -7.22 10.03 -13.72
C ARG A 119 -6.64 11.28 -13.06
N THR A 120 -6.07 11.10 -11.89
CA THR A 120 -5.31 12.12 -11.17
C THR A 120 -3.86 12.00 -11.57
N THR A 121 -3.29 13.05 -12.14
CA THR A 121 -1.87 13.09 -12.53
C THR A 121 -1.00 12.95 -11.29
N GLN A 122 0.15 12.31 -11.43
CA GLN A 122 1.07 12.12 -10.32
C GLN A 122 2.34 12.95 -10.53
N LEU A 123 2.81 13.61 -9.47
CA LEU A 123 4.09 14.30 -9.37
C LEU A 123 4.96 13.47 -8.41
N LEU A 124 5.88 12.68 -8.94
CA LEU A 124 6.55 11.66 -8.14
C LEU A 124 8.06 11.87 -8.09
N VAL A 125 8.64 11.67 -6.90
CA VAL A 125 10.10 11.56 -6.77
C VAL A 125 10.59 10.39 -7.61
N GLU A 126 11.68 10.56 -8.32
CA GLU A 126 12.30 9.54 -9.17
C GLU A 126 12.49 8.20 -8.44
N GLY A 127 12.10 7.12 -9.10
CA GLY A 127 12.15 5.76 -8.59
C GLY A 127 11.96 4.74 -9.71
N ASP A 128 12.11 3.46 -9.36
CA ASP A 128 11.90 2.36 -10.31
C ASP A 128 10.41 2.00 -10.50
N TYR A 129 9.60 2.21 -9.46
CA TYR A 129 8.16 1.88 -9.45
C TYR A 129 7.88 0.47 -9.98
N ASN A 130 8.78 -0.47 -9.67
CA ASN A 130 8.77 -1.88 -10.13
C ASN A 130 8.72 -2.02 -11.67
N GLY A 131 9.25 -1.07 -12.41
CA GLY A 131 9.20 -1.02 -13.88
C GLY A 131 7.78 -0.84 -14.45
N ILE A 132 6.80 -0.55 -13.59
CA ILE A 132 5.38 -0.42 -13.98
C ILE A 132 5.08 1.00 -14.44
N MET A 133 5.56 2.00 -13.71
CA MET A 133 5.38 3.41 -14.07
C MET A 133 6.66 3.98 -14.67
N ARG A 134 6.51 4.79 -15.70
CA ARG A 134 7.61 5.43 -16.42
C ARG A 134 7.50 6.95 -16.31
N ALA A 135 8.63 7.60 -15.99
CA ALA A 135 8.74 9.05 -15.97
C ALA A 135 8.35 9.65 -17.32
N ASP A 136 7.71 10.80 -17.33
CA ASP A 136 7.24 11.54 -18.52
C ASP A 136 6.18 10.82 -19.38
N GLU A 137 5.87 9.57 -19.03
CA GLU A 137 4.78 8.84 -19.67
C GLU A 137 3.56 8.69 -18.75
N HIS A 138 3.80 8.39 -17.46
CA HIS A 138 2.74 8.13 -16.49
C HIS A 138 2.71 9.14 -15.35
N TYR A 139 3.81 9.87 -15.15
CA TYR A 139 3.92 10.86 -14.09
C TYR A 139 4.95 11.95 -14.41
N ILE A 140 4.87 13.07 -13.72
CA ILE A 140 5.85 14.15 -13.77
C ILE A 140 6.97 13.82 -12.77
N PRO A 141 8.23 13.61 -13.21
CA PRO A 141 9.32 13.25 -12.33
C PRO A 141 9.88 14.45 -11.56
N VAL A 142 10.19 14.20 -10.28
CA VAL A 142 10.93 15.12 -9.42
C VAL A 142 12.25 14.44 -9.04
N ALA A 143 13.36 15.09 -9.29
CA ALA A 143 14.69 14.60 -8.94
C ALA A 143 14.82 14.42 -7.41
N LYS A 144 15.58 13.40 -6.96
CA LYS A 144 15.79 13.13 -5.53
C LYS A 144 16.48 14.26 -4.78
N ASP A 145 17.26 15.08 -5.50
CA ASP A 145 17.89 16.29 -4.97
C ASP A 145 17.03 17.55 -5.07
N TRP A 146 15.80 17.40 -5.58
CA TRP A 146 14.80 18.48 -5.76
C TRP A 146 15.18 19.53 -6.79
N SER A 147 16.27 19.38 -7.55
CA SER A 147 16.84 20.38 -8.46
C SER A 147 15.89 20.84 -9.56
N ASN A 148 14.92 19.98 -9.97
CA ASN A 148 13.93 20.28 -11.00
C ASN A 148 12.53 20.57 -10.46
N LEU A 149 12.35 20.82 -9.14
CA LEU A 149 11.03 20.90 -8.53
C LEU A 149 10.18 22.02 -9.13
N ASP A 150 10.74 23.21 -9.35
CA ASP A 150 10.02 24.35 -9.92
C ASP A 150 9.59 24.08 -11.37
N GLU A 151 10.42 23.42 -12.18
CA GLU A 151 10.08 22.98 -13.53
C GLU A 151 8.95 21.92 -13.49
N ALA A 152 9.05 20.95 -12.61
CA ALA A 152 8.02 19.92 -12.44
C ALA A 152 6.67 20.54 -12.01
N LEU A 153 6.68 21.57 -11.15
CA LEU A 153 5.49 22.31 -10.75
C LEU A 153 4.92 23.15 -11.90
N ALA A 154 5.76 23.74 -12.75
CA ALA A 154 5.30 24.43 -13.97
C ALA A 154 4.58 23.47 -14.92
N ARG A 155 5.09 22.24 -15.10
CA ARG A 155 4.44 21.18 -15.87
C ARG A 155 3.13 20.73 -15.22
N ALA A 156 3.08 20.64 -13.89
CA ALA A 156 1.86 20.31 -13.12
C ALA A 156 0.78 21.41 -13.20
N ALA A 157 1.17 22.64 -13.51
CA ALA A 157 0.26 23.76 -13.75
C ALA A 157 -0.48 23.66 -15.10
N ASP A 158 0.11 22.95 -16.08
CA ASP A 158 -0.49 22.75 -17.41
C ASP A 158 -1.58 21.66 -17.37
N PRO A 159 -2.85 22.02 -17.57
CA PRO A 159 -3.95 21.05 -17.47
C PRO A 159 -3.98 20.05 -18.63
N ASP A 160 -3.47 20.40 -19.80
CA ASP A 160 -3.49 19.51 -20.98
C ASP A 160 -2.38 18.48 -20.84
N HIS A 161 -1.18 18.89 -20.44
CA HIS A 161 -0.09 17.96 -20.10
C HIS A 161 -0.47 16.98 -18.98
N CYS A 162 -1.11 17.48 -17.92
CA CYS A 162 -1.61 16.63 -16.84
C CYS A 162 -2.62 15.61 -17.36
N ARG A 163 -3.54 16.01 -18.21
CA ARG A 163 -4.56 15.10 -18.77
C ARG A 163 -3.94 13.99 -19.60
N GLU A 164 -2.95 14.30 -20.43
CA GLU A 164 -2.24 13.32 -21.26
C GLU A 164 -1.54 12.25 -20.40
N LEU A 165 -0.83 12.67 -19.36
CA LEU A 165 -0.15 11.73 -18.45
C LEU A 165 -1.16 10.85 -17.68
N ALA A 166 -2.24 11.46 -17.20
CA ALA A 166 -3.28 10.73 -16.47
C ALA A 166 -3.99 9.69 -17.33
N GLU A 167 -4.31 10.02 -18.60
CA GLU A 167 -4.93 9.06 -19.54
C GLU A 167 -3.97 7.92 -19.88
N ARG A 168 -2.69 8.19 -20.17
CA ARG A 168 -1.70 7.14 -20.41
C ARG A 168 -1.53 6.23 -19.20
N ALA A 169 -1.43 6.82 -18.01
CA ALA A 169 -1.38 6.03 -16.77
C ALA A 169 -2.65 5.18 -16.59
N HIS A 170 -3.84 5.73 -16.89
CA HIS A 170 -5.09 4.97 -16.83
C HIS A 170 -5.12 3.81 -17.82
N GLU A 171 -4.75 4.05 -19.08
CA GLU A 171 -4.73 3.02 -20.12
C GLU A 171 -3.78 1.87 -19.76
N ASP A 172 -2.56 2.19 -19.34
CA ASP A 172 -1.53 1.19 -19.08
C ASP A 172 -1.73 0.46 -17.75
N LEU A 173 -2.12 1.15 -16.69
CA LEU A 173 -2.21 0.57 -15.35
C LEU A 173 -3.59 -0.02 -15.04
N VAL A 174 -4.66 0.54 -15.63
CA VAL A 174 -6.05 0.18 -15.29
C VAL A 174 -6.75 -0.52 -16.43
N ALA A 175 -6.93 0.15 -17.57
CA ALA A 175 -7.71 -0.37 -18.69
C ALA A 175 -7.08 -1.61 -19.33
N SER A 176 -5.75 -1.73 -19.29
CA SER A 176 -5.04 -2.93 -19.77
C SER A 176 -5.43 -4.22 -19.04
N GLY A 177 -5.97 -4.12 -17.82
CA GLY A 177 -6.31 -5.27 -16.97
C GLY A 177 -5.12 -6.08 -16.46
N ARG A 178 -3.88 -5.70 -16.78
CA ARG A 178 -2.65 -6.45 -16.43
C ARG A 178 -2.40 -6.53 -14.93
N TYR A 179 -2.78 -5.50 -14.18
CA TYR A 179 -2.48 -5.36 -12.73
C TYR A 179 -3.69 -5.66 -11.85
N THR A 180 -4.58 -6.54 -12.29
CA THR A 180 -5.73 -6.97 -11.49
C THR A 180 -5.34 -8.07 -10.50
N TYR A 181 -6.06 -8.15 -9.37
CA TYR A 181 -5.92 -9.26 -8.43
C TYR A 181 -6.04 -10.63 -9.10
N ARG A 182 -6.90 -10.75 -10.11
CA ARG A 182 -7.06 -12.01 -10.87
C ARG A 182 -5.76 -12.42 -11.55
N VAL A 183 -5.09 -11.49 -12.23
CA VAL A 183 -3.82 -11.74 -12.92
C VAL A 183 -2.72 -12.04 -11.92
N SER A 184 -2.61 -11.24 -10.85
CA SER A 184 -1.61 -11.43 -9.80
C SER A 184 -1.74 -12.79 -9.10
N VAL A 185 -2.96 -13.16 -8.70
CA VAL A 185 -3.22 -14.47 -8.06
C VAL A 185 -2.93 -15.62 -9.01
N ARG A 186 -3.30 -15.51 -10.29
CA ARG A 186 -2.98 -16.54 -11.28
C ARG A 186 -1.47 -16.70 -11.44
N SER A 187 -0.73 -15.61 -11.62
CA SER A 187 0.73 -15.65 -11.74
C SER A 187 1.40 -16.28 -10.50
N LEU A 188 0.89 -15.96 -9.30
CA LEU A 188 1.36 -16.58 -8.06
C LEU A 188 1.11 -18.09 -8.04
N LEU A 189 -0.10 -18.51 -8.41
CA LEU A 189 -0.45 -19.95 -8.46
C LEU A 189 0.39 -20.70 -9.48
N ASP A 190 0.57 -20.13 -10.67
CA ASP A 190 1.43 -20.70 -11.72
C ASP A 190 2.90 -20.81 -11.24
N HIS A 191 3.36 -19.85 -10.45
CA HIS A 191 4.69 -19.90 -9.84
C HIS A 191 4.79 -21.01 -8.78
N VAL A 192 3.80 -21.08 -7.87
CA VAL A 192 3.75 -22.13 -6.85
C VAL A 192 3.70 -23.52 -7.47
N GLU A 193 2.90 -23.72 -8.52
CA GLU A 193 2.83 -25.01 -9.24
C GLU A 193 4.15 -25.42 -9.89
N ARG A 194 4.96 -24.44 -10.33
CA ARG A 194 6.30 -24.72 -10.90
C ARG A 194 7.34 -25.09 -9.86
N VAL A 195 7.37 -24.40 -8.71
CA VAL A 195 8.40 -24.61 -7.66
C VAL A 195 8.03 -25.69 -6.65
N ALA A 196 6.75 -25.89 -6.45
CA ALA A 196 6.20 -26.91 -5.56
C ALA A 196 5.01 -27.58 -6.26
N PRO A 197 5.27 -28.41 -7.29
CA PRO A 197 4.19 -29.10 -7.97
C PRO A 197 3.37 -29.88 -6.94
N PRO A 198 2.03 -29.88 -7.06
CA PRO A 198 1.18 -30.53 -6.10
C PRO A 198 1.66 -31.98 -5.94
N SER A 199 2.11 -32.33 -4.75
CA SER A 199 2.38 -33.71 -4.42
C SER A 199 1.12 -34.50 -4.77
N ALA A 200 1.27 -35.67 -5.40
CA ALA A 200 0.15 -36.49 -5.87
C ALA A 200 -0.77 -37.01 -4.73
N GLY A 201 -0.69 -36.38 -3.55
CA GLY A 201 -1.58 -36.58 -2.43
C GLY A 201 -3.00 -36.15 -2.82
N ARG A 202 -3.85 -37.11 -3.13
CA ARG A 202 -5.27 -36.84 -3.28
C ARG A 202 -5.78 -36.19 -2.01
N ALA A 203 -6.38 -35.00 -2.13
CA ALA A 203 -7.07 -34.38 -1.00
C ALA A 203 -7.87 -35.41 -0.21
N THR A 204 -7.69 -35.45 1.08
CA THR A 204 -8.36 -36.43 1.95
C THR A 204 -9.88 -36.27 1.82
N ARG A 205 -10.63 -37.29 2.21
CA ARG A 205 -12.11 -37.19 2.24
C ARG A 205 -12.57 -36.02 3.13
N ARG A 206 -11.83 -35.75 4.23
CA ARG A 206 -12.10 -34.63 5.16
C ARG A 206 -11.87 -33.26 4.50
N GLU A 207 -10.75 -33.07 3.80
CA GLU A 207 -10.47 -31.82 3.07
C GLU A 207 -11.50 -31.55 1.97
N ARG A 208 -11.90 -32.56 1.22
CA ARG A 208 -12.97 -32.43 0.22
C ARG A 208 -14.33 -32.10 0.83
N ALA A 209 -14.65 -32.66 1.98
CA ALA A 209 -15.88 -32.38 2.70
C ALA A 209 -15.87 -30.94 3.24
N LEU A 210 -14.72 -30.48 3.79
CA LEU A 210 -14.53 -29.13 4.28
C LEU A 210 -14.67 -28.10 3.15
N LEU A 211 -14.01 -28.31 2.02
CA LEU A 211 -14.11 -27.44 0.85
C LEU A 211 -15.54 -27.37 0.29
N ARG A 212 -16.28 -28.49 0.31
CA ARG A 212 -17.71 -28.49 -0.08
C ARG A 212 -18.57 -27.72 0.90
N ALA A 213 -18.33 -27.85 2.20
CA ALA A 213 -19.03 -27.13 3.24
C ALA A 213 -18.78 -25.61 3.14
N LEU A 214 -17.52 -25.19 2.94
CA LEU A 214 -17.15 -23.79 2.73
C LEU A 214 -17.84 -23.18 1.49
N ARG A 215 -17.83 -23.88 0.35
CA ARG A 215 -18.52 -23.45 -0.87
C ARG A 215 -20.04 -23.35 -0.68
N LEU A 216 -20.62 -24.25 0.11
CA LEU A 216 -22.05 -24.20 0.43
C LEU A 216 -22.39 -23.00 1.31
N LEU A 217 -21.55 -22.71 2.32
CA LEU A 217 -21.70 -21.55 3.20
C LEU A 217 -21.58 -20.23 2.45
N GLU A 218 -20.61 -20.11 1.52
CA GLU A 218 -20.48 -18.96 0.62
C GLU A 218 -21.72 -18.73 -0.26
N ARG A 219 -22.43 -19.80 -0.61
CA ARG A 219 -23.69 -19.69 -1.38
C ARG A 219 -24.90 -19.29 -0.52
N LEU A 220 -24.92 -19.72 0.74
CA LEU A 220 -26.04 -19.51 1.66
C LEU A 220 -25.99 -18.18 2.41
N ASP A 221 -24.80 -17.63 2.63
CA ASP A 221 -24.63 -16.33 3.31
C ASP A 221 -23.89 -15.32 2.40
N PRO A 222 -24.64 -14.44 1.70
CA PRO A 222 -24.03 -13.38 0.87
C PRO A 222 -23.10 -12.44 1.65
N ARG A 223 -23.19 -12.40 2.99
CA ARG A 223 -22.33 -11.58 3.86
C ARG A 223 -20.93 -12.17 3.99
N LEU A 224 -20.76 -13.48 3.79
CA LEU A 224 -19.46 -14.14 3.69
C LEU A 224 -18.71 -13.75 2.41
N ARG A 225 -19.42 -13.20 1.41
CA ARG A 225 -18.82 -12.64 0.19
C ARG A 225 -18.19 -11.24 0.41
N ARG A 226 -18.40 -10.61 1.59
CA ARG A 226 -17.76 -9.34 1.95
C ARG A 226 -16.48 -9.62 2.75
N PRO A 227 -15.27 -9.47 2.18
CA PRO A 227 -14.02 -10.04 2.73
C PRO A 227 -13.49 -9.39 4.01
N ARG A 228 -14.06 -8.29 4.50
CA ARG A 228 -13.37 -7.44 5.48
C ARG A 228 -13.41 -7.85 6.96
N ARG A 229 -14.41 -8.57 7.44
CA ARG A 229 -14.46 -8.94 8.88
C ARG A 229 -14.12 -10.41 9.18
N SER A 230 -14.44 -11.31 8.27
CA SER A 230 -14.21 -12.74 8.46
C SER A 230 -12.75 -13.14 8.20
N TYR A 231 -12.04 -12.41 7.33
CA TYR A 231 -10.65 -12.66 7.01
C TYR A 231 -9.69 -12.24 8.13
N GLU A 232 -9.96 -11.13 8.81
CA GLU A 232 -9.12 -10.66 9.92
C GLU A 232 -9.27 -11.52 11.16
N VAL A 233 -10.47 -12.00 11.46
CA VAL A 233 -10.71 -12.94 12.56
C VAL A 233 -10.04 -14.29 12.28
N LEU A 234 -10.20 -14.84 11.07
CA LEU A 234 -9.53 -16.07 10.65
C LEU A 234 -8.00 -15.91 10.60
N ARG A 235 -7.49 -14.76 10.16
CA ARG A 235 -6.06 -14.48 10.12
C ARG A 235 -5.45 -14.35 11.51
N SER A 236 -6.13 -13.71 12.46
CA SER A 236 -5.63 -13.59 13.84
C SER A 236 -5.59 -14.94 14.56
N GLU A 237 -6.57 -15.81 14.32
CA GLU A 237 -6.61 -17.17 14.90
C GLU A 237 -5.63 -18.13 14.19
N LEU A 238 -5.43 -18.00 12.86
CA LEU A 238 -4.52 -18.85 12.10
C LEU A 238 -3.04 -18.48 12.27
N VAL A 239 -2.73 -17.22 12.57
CA VAL A 239 -1.35 -16.73 12.72
C VAL A 239 -0.85 -16.84 14.16
N SER A 240 -1.74 -16.77 15.17
CA SER A 240 -1.31 -16.76 16.57
C SER A 240 -0.88 -18.13 17.14
N GLU A 241 -1.25 -19.25 16.52
CA GLU A 241 -1.00 -20.59 17.14
C GLU A 241 -0.29 -21.63 16.25
N GLY A 242 0.11 -21.31 15.02
CA GLY A 242 0.88 -22.23 14.18
C GLY A 242 0.22 -23.60 13.92
N ARG A 243 -1.07 -23.76 14.20
CA ARG A 243 -1.87 -24.96 13.98
C ARG A 243 -3.27 -24.61 13.49
N LEU A 244 -3.62 -25.11 12.32
CA LEU A 244 -5.01 -25.22 11.89
C LEU A 244 -5.75 -26.15 12.86
N ASP A 245 -6.32 -25.61 13.92
CA ASP A 245 -7.23 -26.37 14.76
C ASP A 245 -8.55 -26.57 14.03
N THR A 246 -8.66 -27.72 13.36
CA THR A 246 -9.87 -28.14 12.65
C THR A 246 -11.09 -28.25 13.56
N TYR A 247 -10.88 -28.36 14.88
CA TYR A 247 -11.94 -28.39 15.89
C TYR A 247 -12.51 -26.99 16.16
N ALA A 248 -11.66 -25.96 16.27
CA ALA A 248 -12.12 -24.58 16.47
C ALA A 248 -12.91 -24.08 15.26
N LEU A 249 -12.46 -24.40 14.04
CA LEU A 249 -13.21 -24.08 12.81
C LEU A 249 -14.54 -24.83 12.74
N ALA A 250 -14.57 -26.11 13.10
CA ALA A 250 -15.80 -26.90 13.12
C ALA A 250 -16.79 -26.44 14.20
N ALA A 251 -16.31 -26.06 15.40
CA ALA A 251 -17.11 -25.51 16.48
C ALA A 251 -17.69 -24.13 16.11
N TRP A 252 -16.89 -23.26 15.47
CA TRP A 252 -17.33 -21.97 14.96
C TRP A 252 -18.39 -22.13 13.88
N LEU A 253 -18.20 -23.04 12.91
CA LEU A 253 -19.16 -23.38 11.87
C LEU A 253 -20.46 -23.94 12.48
N HIS A 254 -20.36 -24.84 13.45
CA HIS A 254 -21.53 -25.42 14.13
C HIS A 254 -22.33 -24.35 14.90
N GLY A 255 -21.67 -23.50 15.66
CA GLY A 255 -22.32 -22.40 16.39
C GLY A 255 -23.00 -21.36 15.48
N ARG A 256 -22.50 -21.19 14.26
CA ARG A 256 -23.09 -20.27 13.29
C ARG A 256 -24.30 -20.88 12.55
N VAL A 257 -24.24 -22.17 12.24
CA VAL A 257 -25.38 -22.92 11.67
C VAL A 257 -26.54 -22.99 12.68
N GLN A 258 -26.26 -23.19 13.97
CA GLN A 258 -27.28 -23.18 15.02
C GLN A 258 -27.94 -21.80 15.17
N ARG A 259 -27.17 -20.71 15.08
CA ARG A 259 -27.73 -19.34 15.09
C ARG A 259 -28.59 -18.99 13.87
N LEU A 260 -28.29 -19.60 12.71
CA LEU A 260 -29.12 -19.46 11.51
C LEU A 260 -30.40 -20.26 11.57
N ARG A 261 -30.38 -21.43 12.25
CA ARG A 261 -31.58 -22.26 12.49
C ARG A 261 -32.52 -21.71 13.55
N GLY A 262 -32.00 -20.91 14.51
CA GLY A 262 -32.79 -20.30 15.57
C GLY A 262 -33.51 -19.00 15.22
N ARG A 263 -33.35 -18.49 13.98
CA ARG A 263 -34.09 -17.35 13.44
C ARG A 263 -35.14 -17.85 12.45
N GLY A 264 -36.18 -18.49 12.98
CA GLY A 264 -37.43 -18.67 12.26
C GLY A 264 -38.11 -17.31 12.05
N PRO A 265 -38.96 -17.17 11.04
CA PRO A 265 -39.65 -15.90 10.77
C PRO A 265 -40.63 -15.58 11.90
N GLU A 266 -40.51 -14.42 12.51
CA GLU A 266 -41.59 -13.64 13.07
C GLU A 266 -42.04 -12.58 12.08
#